data_e5e7f93af16e94c3d7308740e585c3a9
#
_entry.id   e5e7f93af16e94c3d7308740e585c3a9
#
_cell.length_a   1.000
_cell.length_b   1.000
_cell.length_c   1.000
_cell.angle_alpha   90.00
_cell.angle_beta   90.00
_cell.angle_gamma   90.00
#
_symmetry.space_group_name_H-M   'P 1'
#
loop_
_entity.id
_entity.type
_entity.pdbx_description
1 polymer ?
#
loop_
_entity_poly.entity_id
_entity_poly.type
_entity_poly.pdbx_seq_one_letter_code
_entity_poly.pdbx_strand_id
1 'polypeptide(L)'
;MTPAARVAAAIGILDQVLAGSPAEQALLRWSRASRFAGSADRAALRDLVFGALRRRDSLAALGGALSGRGLMVGHARAERLDLGAIFTGTGHAPAALTEAEASVSPPETLPDDLPDWLRPAWNRALGPQAAAVAAAMTARAPVWLRVNLARTDPDRAAALLAEEGIATAPDATLPSALRVTAGERLVARSRAYEAGLVELQDLSPQRACAALDLAPGLRVLDYCAGGGGKARALAARQPGLRIAAHDAIPARMADLPARAARAGAAICIDTRPPG
;
A
#
# COMPACT_ATOMS: atom_id res chain seq x y z
N MET A 1 -20.13 -9.84 8.03
CA MET A 1 -19.43 -10.47 9.19
C MET A 1 -19.45 -9.52 10.38
N THR A 2 -19.50 -10.07 11.62
CA THR A 2 -19.29 -9.26 12.84
C THR A 2 -17.81 -8.85 12.97
N PRO A 3 -17.49 -7.79 13.74
CA PRO A 3 -16.11 -7.44 14.03
C PRO A 3 -15.29 -8.61 14.62
N ALA A 4 -15.86 -9.34 15.56
CA ALA A 4 -15.24 -10.52 16.18
C ALA A 4 -14.96 -11.65 15.15
N ALA A 5 -15.90 -11.91 14.24
CA ALA A 5 -15.68 -12.90 13.17
C ALA A 5 -14.58 -12.48 12.17
N ARG A 6 -14.41 -11.17 11.92
CA ARG A 6 -13.28 -10.68 11.12
C ARG A 6 -11.96 -10.89 11.83
N VAL A 7 -11.90 -10.65 13.14
CA VAL A 7 -10.71 -10.93 13.97
C VAL A 7 -10.37 -12.42 13.95
N ALA A 8 -11.36 -13.32 14.09
CA ALA A 8 -11.13 -14.76 13.99
C ALA A 8 -10.54 -15.17 12.63
N ALA A 9 -11.05 -14.61 11.54
CA ALA A 9 -10.51 -14.83 10.20
C ALA A 9 -9.08 -14.27 10.06
N ALA A 10 -8.81 -13.09 10.61
CA ALA A 10 -7.48 -12.47 10.60
C ALA A 10 -6.45 -13.34 11.34
N ILE A 11 -6.80 -13.93 12.49
CA ILE A 11 -5.96 -14.85 13.24
C ILE A 11 -5.48 -15.98 12.33
N GLY A 12 -6.39 -16.71 11.69
CA GLY A 12 -6.03 -17.84 10.83
C GLY A 12 -5.19 -17.46 9.60
N ILE A 13 -5.41 -16.26 9.05
CA ILE A 13 -4.61 -15.75 7.93
C ILE A 13 -3.20 -15.36 8.41
N LEU A 14 -3.10 -14.68 9.56
CA LEU A 14 -1.82 -14.27 10.14
C LEU A 14 -0.97 -15.49 10.52
N ASP A 15 -1.56 -16.55 11.05
CA ASP A 15 -0.84 -17.80 11.34
C ASP A 15 -0.27 -18.41 10.06
N GLN A 16 -1.00 -18.42 8.95
CA GLN A 16 -0.48 -18.86 7.65
C GLN A 16 0.69 -17.98 7.17
N VAL A 17 0.60 -16.67 7.37
CA VAL A 17 1.66 -15.74 6.98
C VAL A 17 2.90 -15.92 7.84
N LEU A 18 2.74 -16.07 9.15
CA LEU A 18 3.85 -16.35 10.08
C LEU A 18 4.52 -17.71 9.79
N ALA A 19 3.76 -18.67 9.24
CA ALA A 19 4.28 -19.94 8.75
C ALA A 19 4.92 -19.85 7.34
N GLY A 20 5.07 -18.65 6.77
CA GLY A 20 5.78 -18.42 5.49
C GLY A 20 4.90 -18.26 4.25
N SER A 21 3.56 -18.26 4.37
CA SER A 21 2.70 -17.99 3.23
C SER A 21 2.72 -16.51 2.86
N PRO A 22 2.82 -16.13 1.58
CA PRO A 22 2.64 -14.73 1.18
C PRO A 22 1.25 -14.20 1.58
N ALA A 23 1.20 -13.03 2.22
CA ALA A 23 -0.02 -12.45 2.78
C ALA A 23 -1.15 -12.29 1.75
N GLU A 24 -0.82 -11.81 0.55
CA GLU A 24 -1.80 -11.66 -0.55
C GLU A 24 -2.41 -13.01 -0.96
N GLN A 25 -1.60 -14.07 -1.00
CA GLN A 25 -2.09 -15.41 -1.36
C GLN A 25 -2.97 -15.99 -0.25
N ALA A 26 -2.60 -15.78 1.02
CA ALA A 26 -3.41 -16.22 2.16
C ALA A 26 -4.78 -15.51 2.17
N LEU A 27 -4.80 -14.19 1.96
CA LEU A 27 -6.02 -13.40 1.82
C LEU A 27 -6.87 -13.85 0.63
N LEU A 28 -6.25 -14.14 -0.52
CA LEU A 28 -6.95 -14.59 -1.72
C LEU A 28 -7.57 -15.99 -1.52
N ARG A 29 -6.82 -16.93 -0.92
CA ARG A 29 -7.35 -18.27 -0.56
C ARG A 29 -8.55 -18.14 0.36
N TRP A 30 -8.42 -17.36 1.43
CA TRP A 30 -9.54 -17.12 2.35
C TRP A 30 -10.75 -16.51 1.62
N SER A 31 -10.54 -15.50 0.78
CA SER A 31 -11.60 -14.83 0.02
C SER A 31 -12.34 -15.78 -0.92
N ARG A 32 -11.66 -16.72 -1.55
CA ARG A 32 -12.26 -17.75 -2.42
C ARG A 32 -13.08 -18.78 -1.63
N ALA A 33 -12.57 -19.17 -0.45
CA ALA A 33 -13.27 -20.11 0.44
C ALA A 33 -14.47 -19.48 1.15
N SER A 34 -14.45 -18.16 1.39
CA SER A 34 -15.46 -17.44 2.17
C SER A 34 -16.41 -16.64 1.28
N ARG A 35 -17.22 -17.34 0.47
CA ARG A 35 -18.15 -16.71 -0.49
C ARG A 35 -19.21 -15.81 0.16
N PHE A 36 -19.52 -16.05 1.43
CA PHE A 36 -20.46 -15.25 2.24
C PHE A 36 -19.92 -13.85 2.59
N ALA A 37 -18.59 -13.64 2.51
CA ALA A 37 -17.97 -12.36 2.85
C ALA A 37 -18.16 -11.34 1.72
N GLY A 38 -18.75 -10.20 2.04
CA GLY A 38 -18.91 -9.08 1.11
C GLY A 38 -17.60 -8.31 0.87
N SER A 39 -17.64 -7.35 -0.05
CA SER A 39 -16.49 -6.51 -0.37
C SER A 39 -15.97 -5.72 0.83
N ALA A 40 -16.87 -5.21 1.67
CA ALA A 40 -16.54 -4.49 2.90
C ALA A 40 -15.82 -5.39 3.92
N ASP A 41 -16.26 -6.64 4.08
CA ASP A 41 -15.62 -7.60 4.98
C ASP A 41 -14.21 -7.96 4.51
N ARG A 42 -14.04 -8.23 3.21
CA ARG A 42 -12.74 -8.53 2.60
C ARG A 42 -11.77 -7.36 2.76
N ALA A 43 -12.27 -6.14 2.59
CA ALA A 43 -11.47 -4.94 2.78
C ALA A 43 -11.04 -4.73 4.23
N ALA A 44 -11.98 -4.89 5.19
CA ALA A 44 -11.68 -4.78 6.62
C ALA A 44 -10.68 -5.86 7.08
N LEU A 45 -10.83 -7.09 6.58
CA LEU A 45 -9.91 -8.18 6.88
C LEU A 45 -8.49 -7.90 6.33
N ARG A 46 -8.40 -7.38 5.10
CA ARG A 46 -7.13 -6.95 4.52
C ARG A 46 -6.46 -5.86 5.37
N ASP A 47 -7.22 -4.87 5.82
CA ASP A 47 -6.72 -3.79 6.66
C ASP A 47 -6.21 -4.33 8.01
N LEU A 48 -6.92 -5.28 8.65
CA LEU A 48 -6.49 -5.95 9.88
C LEU A 48 -5.18 -6.72 9.68
N VAL A 49 -5.10 -7.56 8.65
CA VAL A 49 -3.92 -8.40 8.38
C VAL A 49 -2.69 -7.53 8.07
N PHE A 50 -2.78 -6.60 7.15
CA PHE A 50 -1.63 -5.74 6.82
C PHE A 50 -1.31 -4.73 7.92
N GLY A 51 -2.30 -4.28 8.68
CA GLY A 51 -2.10 -3.47 9.88
C GLY A 51 -1.26 -4.21 10.92
N ALA A 52 -1.61 -5.47 11.20
CA ALA A 52 -0.88 -6.31 12.12
C ALA A 52 0.54 -6.63 11.62
N LEU A 53 0.72 -6.91 10.34
CA LEU A 53 2.06 -7.20 9.78
C LEU A 53 3.01 -6.01 9.83
N ARG A 54 2.51 -4.78 9.68
CA ARG A 54 3.35 -3.57 9.83
C ARG A 54 3.76 -3.27 11.27
N ARG A 55 3.04 -3.82 12.24
CA ARG A 55 3.22 -3.61 13.68
C ARG A 55 3.43 -4.95 14.40
N ARG A 56 4.11 -5.88 13.70
CA ARG A 56 4.22 -7.28 14.12
C ARG A 56 4.82 -7.43 15.51
N ASP A 57 5.92 -6.78 15.76
CA ASP A 57 6.71 -7.00 16.97
C ASP A 57 6.11 -6.23 18.16
N SER A 58 5.63 -5.00 17.93
CA SER A 58 4.91 -4.22 18.95
C SER A 58 3.57 -4.86 19.34
N LEU A 59 2.82 -5.40 18.36
CA LEU A 59 1.57 -6.10 18.65
C LEU A 59 1.80 -7.45 19.32
N ALA A 60 2.85 -8.19 18.94
CA ALA A 60 3.24 -9.41 19.65
C ALA A 60 3.60 -9.15 21.12
N ALA A 61 4.33 -8.06 21.40
CA ALA A 61 4.65 -7.64 22.75
C ALA A 61 3.39 -7.28 23.57
N LEU A 62 2.44 -6.57 22.94
CA LEU A 62 1.16 -6.23 23.56
C LEU A 62 0.25 -7.45 23.77
N GLY A 63 0.30 -8.42 22.87
CA GLY A 63 -0.57 -9.60 22.89
C GLY A 63 0.04 -10.82 23.62
N GLY A 64 1.33 -10.74 23.98
CA GLY A 64 2.04 -11.79 24.73
C GLY A 64 2.59 -12.93 23.87
N ALA A 65 2.37 -12.95 22.55
CA ALA A 65 2.87 -14.00 21.67
C ALA A 65 2.99 -13.54 20.21
N LEU A 66 4.01 -14.04 19.50
CA LEU A 66 4.11 -13.91 18.04
C LEU A 66 3.31 -15.02 17.37
N SER A 67 2.00 -14.85 17.35
CA SER A 67 1.01 -15.71 16.68
C SER A 67 -0.12 -14.85 16.14
N GLY A 68 -0.92 -15.37 15.20
CA GLY A 68 -2.07 -14.62 14.67
C GLY A 68 -3.00 -14.16 15.81
N ARG A 69 -3.20 -15.00 16.81
CA ARG A 69 -4.00 -14.68 17.99
C ARG A 69 -3.33 -13.59 18.84
N GLY A 70 -2.06 -13.74 19.15
CA GLY A 70 -1.32 -12.72 19.92
C GLY A 70 -1.31 -11.36 19.23
N LEU A 71 -1.10 -11.33 17.90
CA LEU A 71 -1.16 -10.10 17.12
C LEU A 71 -2.54 -9.43 17.18
N MET A 72 -3.64 -10.21 17.16
CA MET A 72 -4.99 -9.65 17.24
C MET A 72 -5.38 -9.22 18.66
N VAL A 73 -4.91 -9.90 19.72
CA VAL A 73 -5.04 -9.43 21.10
C VAL A 73 -4.26 -8.12 21.28
N GLY A 74 -3.02 -8.08 20.79
CA GLY A 74 -2.19 -6.87 20.80
C GLY A 74 -2.83 -5.71 20.03
N HIS A 75 -3.41 -5.98 18.86
CA HIS A 75 -4.15 -4.98 18.09
C HIS A 75 -5.34 -4.41 18.88
N ALA A 76 -6.14 -5.28 19.49
CA ALA A 76 -7.28 -4.84 20.28
C ALA A 76 -6.85 -3.96 21.47
N ARG A 77 -5.73 -4.29 22.14
CA ARG A 77 -5.14 -3.46 23.22
C ARG A 77 -4.63 -2.13 22.70
N ALA A 78 -3.87 -2.14 21.59
CA ALA A 78 -3.33 -0.92 20.99
C ALA A 78 -4.43 0.07 20.57
N GLU A 79 -5.53 -0.44 20.02
CA GLU A 79 -6.68 0.36 19.59
C GLU A 79 -7.73 0.58 20.70
N ARG A 80 -7.44 0.12 21.94
CA ARG A 80 -8.32 0.24 23.12
C ARG A 80 -9.73 -0.33 22.89
N LEU A 81 -9.81 -1.42 22.13
CA LEU A 81 -11.06 -2.11 21.87
C LEU A 81 -11.48 -2.97 23.08
N ASP A 82 -12.77 -3.22 23.20
CA ASP A 82 -13.30 -4.14 24.21
C ASP A 82 -12.93 -5.59 23.86
N LEU A 83 -11.95 -6.13 24.57
CA LEU A 83 -11.49 -7.50 24.41
C LEU A 83 -12.59 -8.52 24.71
N GLY A 84 -13.44 -8.24 25.71
CA GLY A 84 -14.57 -9.12 26.06
C GLY A 84 -15.63 -9.19 24.96
N ALA A 85 -15.85 -8.11 24.22
CA ALA A 85 -16.77 -8.09 23.09
C ALA A 85 -16.19 -8.77 21.81
N ILE A 86 -14.86 -8.88 21.69
CA ILE A 86 -14.20 -9.49 20.54
C ILE A 86 -13.92 -10.98 20.78
N PHE A 87 -13.33 -11.32 21.92
CA PHE A 87 -12.90 -12.68 22.28
C PHE A 87 -13.97 -13.36 23.16
N THR A 88 -15.14 -13.60 22.58
CA THR A 88 -16.29 -14.12 23.33
C THR A 88 -16.36 -15.64 23.40
N GLY A 89 -15.66 -16.34 22.50
CA GLY A 89 -15.78 -17.80 22.35
C GLY A 89 -17.10 -18.29 21.79
N THR A 90 -17.99 -17.38 21.33
CA THR A 90 -19.33 -17.74 20.85
C THR A 90 -19.46 -17.50 19.34
N GLY A 91 -20.24 -18.36 18.65
CA GLY A 91 -20.46 -18.25 17.21
C GLY A 91 -19.17 -18.32 16.41
N HIS A 92 -18.89 -17.28 15.64
CA HIS A 92 -17.66 -17.15 14.83
C HIS A 92 -16.60 -16.25 15.46
N ALA A 93 -16.77 -15.88 16.73
CA ALA A 93 -15.77 -15.10 17.45
C ALA A 93 -14.58 -15.97 17.89
N PRO A 94 -13.39 -15.37 18.09
CA PRO A 94 -12.27 -16.09 18.69
C PRO A 94 -12.63 -16.56 20.12
N ALA A 95 -11.99 -17.64 20.57
CA ALA A 95 -12.15 -18.11 21.95
C ALA A 95 -11.88 -17.00 22.97
N ALA A 96 -12.55 -17.06 24.14
CA ALA A 96 -12.31 -16.13 25.24
C ALA A 96 -10.83 -16.07 25.60
N LEU A 97 -10.38 -14.94 26.16
CA LEU A 97 -9.01 -14.80 26.63
C LEU A 97 -8.72 -15.83 27.73
N THR A 98 -7.53 -16.42 27.66
CA THR A 98 -6.97 -17.20 28.77
C THR A 98 -6.50 -16.27 29.88
N GLU A 99 -6.32 -16.80 31.08
CA GLU A 99 -5.73 -16.04 32.21
C GLU A 99 -4.33 -15.52 31.87
N ALA A 100 -3.51 -16.32 31.16
CA ALA A 100 -2.20 -15.92 30.70
C ALA A 100 -2.26 -14.73 29.73
N GLU A 101 -3.18 -14.74 28.78
CA GLU A 101 -3.38 -13.63 27.86
C GLU A 101 -3.92 -12.39 28.59
N ALA A 102 -4.85 -12.57 29.53
CA ALA A 102 -5.42 -11.46 30.29
C ALA A 102 -4.37 -10.77 31.20
N SER A 103 -3.42 -11.55 31.72
CA SER A 103 -2.37 -11.07 32.65
C SER A 103 -1.12 -10.51 31.95
N VAL A 104 -1.05 -10.50 30.61
CA VAL A 104 0.09 -9.92 29.89
C VAL A 104 0.24 -8.44 30.26
N SER A 105 1.39 -8.10 30.82
CA SER A 105 1.79 -6.72 31.06
C SER A 105 2.66 -6.25 29.89
N PRO A 106 2.23 -5.19 29.17
CA PRO A 106 3.05 -4.64 28.11
C PRO A 106 4.42 -4.18 28.62
N PRO A 107 5.48 -4.30 27.82
CA PRO A 107 6.77 -3.73 28.19
C PRO A 107 6.68 -2.20 28.27
N GLU A 108 7.54 -1.60 29.10
CA GLU A 108 7.60 -0.14 29.26
C GLU A 108 7.86 0.58 27.92
N THR A 109 8.69 -0.03 27.07
CA THR A 109 8.96 0.47 25.72
C THR A 109 8.58 -0.61 24.69
N LEU A 110 7.68 -0.25 23.78
CA LEU A 110 7.30 -1.15 22.68
C LEU A 110 8.41 -1.21 21.62
N PRO A 111 8.60 -2.37 20.97
CA PRO A 111 9.42 -2.48 19.77
C PRO A 111 8.99 -1.49 18.68
N ASP A 112 9.93 -1.02 17.88
CA ASP A 112 9.71 -0.08 16.76
C ASP A 112 9.32 -0.78 15.46
N ASP A 113 9.03 -2.09 15.49
CA ASP A 113 8.64 -2.93 14.35
C ASP A 113 9.68 -3.00 13.22
N LEU A 114 10.92 -2.59 13.48
CA LEU A 114 12.03 -2.67 12.55
C LEU A 114 12.79 -3.99 12.74
N PRO A 115 13.04 -4.78 11.67
CA PRO A 115 13.83 -6.00 11.79
C PRO A 115 15.24 -5.75 12.35
N ASP A 116 15.69 -6.59 13.28
CA ASP A 116 16.97 -6.42 13.98
C ASP A 116 18.17 -6.35 13.03
N TRP A 117 18.16 -7.16 11.97
CA TRP A 117 19.24 -7.15 10.97
C TRP A 117 19.37 -5.82 10.22
N LEU A 118 18.27 -5.08 10.07
CA LEU A 118 18.26 -3.79 9.37
C LEU A 118 18.66 -2.63 10.28
N ARG A 119 18.42 -2.74 11.57
CA ARG A 119 18.59 -1.65 12.55
C ARG A 119 19.96 -0.95 12.52
N PRO A 120 21.11 -1.67 12.44
CA PRO A 120 22.41 -0.98 12.38
C PRO A 120 22.59 -0.12 11.12
N ALA A 121 22.17 -0.62 9.96
CA ALA A 121 22.22 0.13 8.69
C ALA A 121 21.22 1.30 8.69
N TRP A 122 20.03 1.09 9.22
CA TRP A 122 18.98 2.08 9.37
C TRP A 122 19.43 3.27 10.22
N ASN A 123 19.94 3.01 11.42
CA ASN A 123 20.40 4.04 12.33
C ASN A 123 21.58 4.82 11.76
N ARG A 124 22.52 4.14 11.08
CA ARG A 124 23.66 4.79 10.42
C ARG A 124 23.21 5.70 9.27
N ALA A 125 22.22 5.28 8.49
CA ALA A 125 21.76 6.04 7.33
C ALA A 125 20.88 7.24 7.69
N LEU A 126 20.04 7.10 8.73
CA LEU A 126 19.02 8.08 9.08
C LEU A 126 19.36 8.90 10.32
N GLY A 127 20.31 8.47 11.14
CA GLY A 127 20.74 9.18 12.34
C GLY A 127 19.57 9.57 13.26
N PRO A 128 19.44 10.86 13.61
CA PRO A 128 18.36 11.33 14.49
C PRO A 128 16.94 11.10 13.96
N GLN A 129 16.77 10.89 12.66
CA GLN A 129 15.47 10.66 12.03
C GLN A 129 15.03 9.19 12.09
N ALA A 130 15.91 8.26 12.46
CA ALA A 130 15.68 6.82 12.41
C ALA A 130 14.37 6.39 13.09
N ALA A 131 14.12 6.85 14.30
CA ALA A 131 12.92 6.51 15.05
C ALA A 131 11.65 7.08 14.42
N ALA A 132 11.68 8.33 13.99
CA ALA A 132 10.52 8.97 13.35
C ALA A 132 10.15 8.31 12.03
N VAL A 133 11.15 7.90 11.22
CA VAL A 133 10.90 7.20 9.97
C VAL A 133 10.39 5.78 10.22
N ALA A 134 10.94 5.06 11.21
CA ALA A 134 10.41 3.74 11.60
C ALA A 134 8.94 3.83 12.02
N ALA A 135 8.59 4.78 12.88
CA ALA A 135 7.21 5.01 13.28
C ALA A 135 6.29 5.34 12.09
N ALA A 136 6.75 6.17 11.15
CA ALA A 136 5.98 6.48 9.94
C ALA A 136 5.71 5.25 9.05
N MET A 137 6.62 4.28 9.04
CA MET A 137 6.46 3.05 8.24
C MET A 137 5.43 2.07 8.82
N THR A 138 5.07 2.18 10.09
CA THR A 138 4.01 1.35 10.70
C THR A 138 2.61 1.80 10.29
N ALA A 139 2.47 3.05 9.83
CA ALA A 139 1.21 3.59 9.33
C ALA A 139 0.85 3.04 7.93
N ARG A 140 -0.43 3.10 7.60
CA ARG A 140 -0.85 2.84 6.23
C ARG A 140 -0.32 3.93 5.30
N ALA A 141 0.34 3.52 4.22
CA ALA A 141 0.82 4.48 3.23
C ALA A 141 -0.36 5.28 2.63
N PRO A 142 -0.21 6.59 2.44
CA PRO A 142 -1.21 7.40 1.75
C PRO A 142 -1.32 6.98 0.29
N VAL A 143 -2.52 7.09 -0.27
CA VAL A 143 -2.75 6.87 -1.70
C VAL A 143 -2.47 8.18 -2.44
N TRP A 144 -1.57 8.11 -3.41
CA TRP A 144 -1.21 9.23 -4.26
C TRP A 144 -1.61 9.01 -5.70
N LEU A 145 -2.08 10.06 -6.33
CA LEU A 145 -2.35 10.13 -7.75
C LEU A 145 -1.36 11.09 -8.40
N ARG A 146 -0.91 10.72 -9.59
CA ARG A 146 -0.19 11.63 -10.48
C ARG A 146 -1.17 12.14 -11.54
N VAL A 147 -1.27 13.45 -11.67
CA VAL A 147 -2.02 14.08 -12.76
C VAL A 147 -1.24 13.96 -14.06
N ASN A 148 -1.93 13.63 -15.14
CA ASN A 148 -1.37 13.56 -16.48
C ASN A 148 -1.39 14.98 -17.10
N LEU A 149 -0.31 15.74 -16.91
CA LEU A 149 -0.20 17.13 -17.34
C LEU A 149 -0.25 17.32 -18.87
N ALA A 150 -0.06 16.26 -19.66
CA ALA A 150 -0.27 16.33 -21.10
C ALA A 150 -1.76 16.35 -21.51
N ARG A 151 -2.68 16.05 -20.58
CA ARG A 151 -4.12 15.87 -20.87
C ARG A 151 -5.06 16.68 -20.00
N THR A 152 -4.62 17.10 -18.82
CA THR A 152 -5.42 17.86 -17.86
C THR A 152 -4.51 18.62 -16.90
N ASP A 153 -5.10 19.46 -16.09
CA ASP A 153 -4.46 20.16 -14.97
C ASP A 153 -4.91 19.57 -13.62
N PRO A 154 -4.21 19.87 -12.52
CA PRO A 154 -4.53 19.35 -11.20
C PRO A 154 -5.92 19.72 -10.68
N ASP A 155 -6.37 20.96 -10.92
CA ASP A 155 -7.64 21.46 -10.39
C ASP A 155 -8.80 20.75 -11.08
N ARG A 156 -8.74 20.62 -12.40
CA ARG A 156 -9.75 19.88 -13.17
C ARG A 156 -9.78 18.41 -12.81
N ALA A 157 -8.60 17.78 -12.61
CA ALA A 157 -8.53 16.40 -12.19
C ALA A 157 -9.16 16.21 -10.80
N ALA A 158 -8.86 17.10 -9.85
CA ALA A 158 -9.43 17.08 -8.50
C ALA A 158 -10.96 17.28 -8.51
N ALA A 159 -11.47 18.21 -9.33
CA ALA A 159 -12.90 18.43 -9.48
C ALA A 159 -13.63 17.19 -10.01
N LEU A 160 -13.12 16.55 -11.06
CA LEU A 160 -13.69 15.32 -11.62
C LEU A 160 -13.69 14.15 -10.60
N LEU A 161 -12.66 14.05 -9.80
CA LEU A 161 -12.58 13.06 -8.73
C LEU A 161 -13.60 13.34 -7.62
N ALA A 162 -13.76 14.62 -7.25
CA ALA A 162 -14.71 15.05 -6.22
C ALA A 162 -16.17 14.75 -6.61
N GLU A 163 -16.55 14.90 -7.89
CA GLU A 163 -17.87 14.52 -8.41
C GLU A 163 -18.21 13.04 -8.16
N GLU A 164 -17.19 12.19 -8.03
CA GLU A 164 -17.33 10.74 -7.78
C GLU A 164 -17.06 10.36 -6.32
N GLY A 165 -17.03 11.34 -5.40
CA GLY A 165 -16.82 11.10 -3.96
C GLY A 165 -15.36 10.83 -3.58
N ILE A 166 -14.40 11.19 -4.41
CA ILE A 166 -12.97 11.03 -4.15
C ILE A 166 -12.39 12.41 -3.80
N ALA A 167 -12.12 12.64 -2.50
CA ALA A 167 -11.49 13.85 -2.05
C ALA A 167 -9.96 13.77 -2.18
N THR A 168 -9.35 14.86 -2.64
CA THR A 168 -7.89 14.95 -2.81
C THR A 168 -7.34 16.26 -2.27
N ALA A 169 -6.03 16.25 -1.94
CA ALA A 169 -5.26 17.44 -1.61
C ALA A 169 -3.94 17.43 -2.40
N PRO A 170 -3.52 18.56 -2.98
CA PRO A 170 -2.24 18.64 -3.71
C PRO A 170 -1.05 18.53 -2.74
N ASP A 171 0.08 18.06 -3.24
CA ASP A 171 1.36 18.14 -2.52
C ASP A 171 1.90 19.58 -2.59
N ALA A 172 2.44 20.07 -1.48
CA ALA A 172 2.89 21.46 -1.38
C ALA A 172 4.07 21.79 -2.34
N THR A 173 4.88 20.79 -2.69
CA THR A 173 6.09 20.96 -3.53
C THR A 173 5.93 20.40 -4.94
N LEU A 174 4.92 19.57 -5.17
CA LEU A 174 4.60 18.97 -6.47
C LEU A 174 3.08 18.99 -6.69
N PRO A 175 2.51 20.11 -7.12
CA PRO A 175 1.04 20.28 -7.24
C PRO A 175 0.36 19.26 -8.18
N SER A 176 1.11 18.65 -9.12
CA SER A 176 0.61 17.57 -9.97
C SER A 176 0.43 16.23 -9.24
N ALA A 177 0.92 16.11 -7.99
CA ALA A 177 0.68 14.98 -7.12
C ALA A 177 -0.49 15.28 -6.19
N LEU A 178 -1.56 14.49 -6.29
CA LEU A 178 -2.75 14.59 -5.46
C LEU A 178 -2.78 13.46 -4.43
N ARG A 179 -2.79 13.79 -3.14
CA ARG A 179 -3.03 12.83 -2.07
C ARG A 179 -4.53 12.57 -1.97
N VAL A 180 -4.95 11.33 -2.04
CA VAL A 180 -6.34 10.95 -1.78
C VAL A 180 -6.59 11.03 -0.28
N THR A 181 -7.59 11.79 0.13
CA THR A 181 -7.99 12.01 1.53
C THR A 181 -9.26 11.28 1.91
N ALA A 182 -10.09 10.92 0.91
CA ALA A 182 -11.25 10.06 1.06
C ALA A 182 -11.58 9.38 -0.29
N GLY A 183 -12.24 8.23 -0.24
CA GLY A 183 -12.72 7.53 -1.44
C GLY A 183 -11.64 6.72 -2.18
N GLU A 184 -10.54 6.31 -1.55
CA GLU A 184 -9.40 5.63 -2.21
C GLU A 184 -9.81 4.41 -3.03
N ARG A 185 -10.83 3.67 -2.57
CA ARG A 185 -11.32 2.46 -3.23
C ARG A 185 -12.09 2.74 -4.53
N LEU A 186 -12.51 3.98 -4.74
CA LEU A 186 -13.24 4.40 -5.94
C LEU A 186 -12.28 4.80 -7.07
N VAL A 187 -11.03 5.16 -6.76
CA VAL A 187 -10.05 5.68 -7.72
C VAL A 187 -9.94 4.84 -8.99
N ALA A 188 -9.74 3.53 -8.85
CA ALA A 188 -9.52 2.64 -10.01
C ALA A 188 -10.75 2.49 -10.95
N ARG A 189 -11.92 2.98 -10.52
CA ARG A 189 -13.17 2.95 -11.28
C ARG A 189 -13.65 4.36 -11.65
N SER A 190 -12.89 5.39 -11.28
CA SER A 190 -13.26 6.78 -11.60
C SER A 190 -13.05 7.07 -13.08
N ARG A 191 -13.89 7.93 -13.63
CA ARG A 191 -13.76 8.43 -15.01
C ARG A 191 -12.39 9.07 -15.24
N ALA A 192 -11.87 9.79 -14.27
CA ALA A 192 -10.55 10.41 -14.35
C ALA A 192 -9.43 9.36 -14.51
N TYR A 193 -9.50 8.22 -13.80
CA TYR A 193 -8.53 7.13 -13.94
C TYR A 193 -8.71 6.36 -15.26
N GLU A 194 -9.94 6.01 -15.61
CA GLU A 194 -10.24 5.26 -16.85
C GLU A 194 -9.87 6.06 -18.10
N ALA A 195 -10.08 7.39 -18.07
CA ALA A 195 -9.68 8.28 -19.16
C ALA A 195 -8.17 8.60 -19.18
N GLY A 196 -7.37 8.09 -18.21
CA GLY A 196 -5.93 8.34 -18.14
C GLY A 196 -5.55 9.78 -17.79
N LEU A 197 -6.45 10.52 -17.11
CA LEU A 197 -6.19 11.87 -16.61
C LEU A 197 -5.39 11.83 -15.31
N VAL A 198 -5.54 10.75 -14.53
CA VAL A 198 -4.76 10.47 -13.34
C VAL A 198 -4.25 9.04 -13.34
N GLU A 199 -3.18 8.80 -12.58
CA GLU A 199 -2.57 7.49 -12.43
C GLU A 199 -2.18 7.25 -10.97
N LEU A 200 -2.40 6.02 -10.45
CA LEU A 200 -1.91 5.61 -9.14
C LEU A 200 -0.38 5.55 -9.17
N GLN A 201 0.27 6.41 -8.43
CA GLN A 201 1.73 6.41 -8.28
C GLN A 201 2.11 7.13 -6.98
N ASP A 202 3.00 6.54 -6.19
CA ASP A 202 3.53 7.15 -4.97
C ASP A 202 4.23 8.49 -5.24
N LEU A 203 4.27 9.35 -4.22
CA LEU A 203 4.88 10.67 -4.31
C LEU A 203 6.38 10.61 -4.59
N SER A 204 7.11 9.65 -3.99
CA SER A 204 8.57 9.53 -4.16
C SER A 204 9.00 9.33 -5.62
N PRO A 205 8.47 8.34 -6.39
CA PRO A 205 8.79 8.23 -7.81
C PRO A 205 8.28 9.40 -8.65
N GLN A 206 7.21 10.10 -8.25
CA GLN A 206 6.79 11.33 -8.93
C GLN A 206 7.83 12.45 -8.76
N ARG A 207 8.33 12.66 -7.54
CA ARG A 207 9.40 13.64 -7.24
C ARG A 207 10.69 13.28 -7.96
N ALA A 208 11.09 12.01 -8.00
CA ALA A 208 12.25 11.55 -8.76
C ALA A 208 12.13 11.90 -10.25
N CYS A 209 10.95 11.70 -10.86
CA CYS A 209 10.72 12.12 -12.24
C CYS A 209 10.73 13.66 -12.39
N ALA A 210 10.21 14.40 -11.39
CA ALA A 210 10.18 15.85 -11.43
C ALA A 210 11.55 16.50 -11.33
N ALA A 211 12.53 15.84 -10.71
CA ALA A 211 13.90 16.33 -10.57
C ALA A 211 14.75 16.20 -11.84
N LEU A 212 14.25 15.51 -12.87
CA LEU A 212 15.01 15.37 -14.12
C LEU A 212 14.82 16.59 -15.02
N ASP A 213 15.93 17.08 -15.59
CA ASP A 213 15.90 18.08 -16.63
C ASP A 213 15.57 17.41 -17.97
N LEU A 214 14.44 17.80 -18.55
CA LEU A 214 13.90 17.19 -19.76
C LEU A 214 13.79 18.23 -20.88
N ALA A 215 14.25 17.88 -22.07
CA ALA A 215 14.05 18.67 -23.27
C ALA A 215 13.37 17.84 -24.37
N PRO A 216 12.63 18.47 -25.31
CA PRO A 216 12.04 17.77 -26.46
C PRO A 216 13.11 17.00 -27.24
N GLY A 217 12.77 15.78 -27.68
CA GLY A 217 13.66 14.93 -28.48
C GLY A 217 14.70 14.13 -27.71
N LEU A 218 14.85 14.35 -26.40
CA LEU A 218 15.74 13.53 -25.57
C LEU A 218 15.35 12.05 -25.64
N ARG A 219 16.36 11.18 -25.63
CA ARG A 219 16.22 9.73 -25.49
C ARG A 219 16.28 9.34 -24.02
N VAL A 220 15.27 8.66 -23.56
CA VAL A 220 15.15 8.20 -22.15
C VAL A 220 15.01 6.69 -22.14
N LEU A 221 15.77 6.03 -21.27
CA LEU A 221 15.62 4.62 -20.97
C LEU A 221 15.08 4.45 -19.53
N ASP A 222 13.87 3.89 -19.37
CA ASP A 222 13.38 3.36 -18.11
C ASP A 222 13.83 1.90 -18.01
N TYR A 223 14.95 1.65 -17.32
CA TYR A 223 15.65 0.36 -17.35
C TYR A 223 14.98 -0.71 -16.49
N CYS A 224 14.27 -0.32 -15.45
CA CYS A 224 13.45 -1.21 -14.61
C CYS A 224 12.00 -0.73 -14.65
N ALA A 225 11.41 -0.78 -15.85
CA ALA A 225 10.16 -0.09 -16.13
C ALA A 225 8.94 -0.69 -15.43
N GLY A 226 8.90 -2.03 -15.29
CA GLY A 226 7.71 -2.72 -14.80
C GLY A 226 6.45 -2.23 -15.55
N GLY A 227 5.39 -1.86 -14.82
CA GLY A 227 4.18 -1.31 -15.43
C GLY A 227 4.32 0.12 -16.00
N GLY A 228 5.56 0.66 -16.17
CA GLY A 228 5.84 1.94 -16.82
C GLY A 228 5.42 3.18 -16.04
N GLY A 229 5.44 3.11 -14.71
CA GLY A 229 5.04 4.23 -13.86
C GLY A 229 5.85 5.49 -14.12
N LYS A 230 7.20 5.38 -14.13
CA LYS A 230 8.11 6.49 -14.39
C LYS A 230 8.12 6.89 -15.87
N ALA A 231 8.19 5.93 -16.79
CA ALA A 231 8.13 6.21 -18.22
C ALA A 231 6.92 7.07 -18.61
N ARG A 232 5.72 6.71 -18.11
CA ARG A 232 4.49 7.49 -18.34
C ARG A 232 4.50 8.85 -17.62
N ALA A 233 5.17 8.96 -16.47
CA ALA A 233 5.34 10.24 -15.77
C ALA A 233 6.17 11.22 -16.61
N LEU A 234 7.27 10.73 -17.19
CA LEU A 234 8.15 11.52 -18.03
C LEU A 234 7.47 11.92 -19.35
N ALA A 235 6.73 11.01 -19.99
CA ALA A 235 5.96 11.29 -21.18
C ALA A 235 4.89 12.39 -20.97
N ALA A 236 4.20 12.34 -19.82
CA ALA A 236 3.20 13.33 -19.47
C ALA A 236 3.79 14.72 -19.13
N ARG A 237 5.01 14.73 -18.57
CA ARG A 237 5.69 15.97 -18.19
C ARG A 237 6.34 16.66 -19.38
N GLN A 238 6.92 15.90 -20.30
CA GLN A 238 7.60 16.42 -21.48
C GLN A 238 7.17 15.64 -22.72
N PRO A 239 6.18 16.14 -23.47
CA PRO A 239 5.85 15.61 -24.78
C PRO A 239 7.05 15.69 -25.75
N GLY A 240 7.16 14.70 -26.64
CA GLY A 240 8.26 14.63 -27.60
C GLY A 240 9.54 13.91 -27.12
N LEU A 241 9.54 13.36 -25.90
CA LEU A 241 10.59 12.43 -25.48
C LEU A 241 10.55 11.13 -26.31
N ARG A 242 11.71 10.53 -26.54
CA ARG A 242 11.85 9.20 -27.12
C ARG A 242 12.10 8.20 -26.00
N ILE A 243 11.04 7.60 -25.47
CA ILE A 243 11.12 6.75 -24.29
C ILE A 243 11.17 5.28 -24.70
N ALA A 244 12.24 4.58 -24.25
CA ALA A 244 12.35 3.14 -24.27
C ALA A 244 12.15 2.60 -22.83
N ALA A 245 11.37 1.54 -22.70
CA ALA A 245 11.11 0.83 -21.44
C ALA A 245 11.68 -0.58 -21.52
N HIS A 246 12.50 -0.95 -20.58
CA HIS A 246 13.09 -2.28 -20.42
C HIS A 246 12.85 -2.81 -19.01
N ASP A 247 12.69 -4.12 -18.88
CA ASP A 247 12.72 -4.80 -17.57
C ASP A 247 13.36 -6.17 -17.75
N ALA A 248 14.23 -6.54 -16.83
CA ALA A 248 14.90 -7.85 -16.84
C ALA A 248 13.91 -9.02 -16.78
N ILE A 249 12.71 -8.77 -16.29
CA ILE A 249 11.59 -9.71 -16.26
C ILE A 249 10.47 -9.18 -17.17
N PRO A 250 10.43 -9.55 -18.46
CA PRO A 250 9.47 -9.01 -19.44
C PRO A 250 8.00 -9.11 -18.99
N ALA A 251 7.65 -10.13 -18.22
CA ALA A 251 6.29 -10.31 -17.70
C ALA A 251 5.83 -9.14 -16.81
N ARG A 252 6.75 -8.38 -16.19
CA ARG A 252 6.42 -7.18 -15.41
C ARG A 252 5.93 -6.02 -16.27
N MET A 253 6.24 -6.03 -17.57
CA MET A 253 5.81 -5.02 -18.54
C MET A 253 4.49 -5.40 -19.24
N ALA A 254 3.85 -6.52 -18.91
CA ALA A 254 2.65 -7.01 -19.59
C ALA A 254 1.53 -5.96 -19.66
N ASP A 255 1.34 -5.17 -18.60
CA ASP A 255 0.30 -4.14 -18.53
C ASP A 255 0.75 -2.79 -19.13
N LEU A 256 2.04 -2.61 -19.43
CA LEU A 256 2.58 -1.34 -19.90
C LEU A 256 1.91 -0.84 -21.19
N PRO A 257 1.68 -1.65 -22.24
CA PRO A 257 1.05 -1.18 -23.48
C PRO A 257 -0.34 -0.58 -23.24
N ALA A 258 -1.19 -1.28 -22.49
CA ALA A 258 -2.54 -0.81 -22.19
C ALA A 258 -2.54 0.46 -21.34
N ARG A 259 -1.66 0.52 -20.35
CA ARG A 259 -1.50 1.68 -19.47
C ARG A 259 -0.90 2.89 -20.20
N ALA A 260 0.03 2.68 -21.14
CA ALA A 260 0.59 3.73 -21.98
C ALA A 260 -0.47 4.29 -22.94
N ALA A 261 -1.22 3.42 -23.59
CA ALA A 261 -2.33 3.82 -24.47
C ALA A 261 -3.38 4.64 -23.72
N ARG A 262 -3.80 4.19 -22.53
CA ARG A 262 -4.74 4.93 -21.66
C ARG A 262 -4.21 6.32 -21.32
N ALA A 263 -2.91 6.44 -21.00
CA ALA A 263 -2.28 7.71 -20.67
C ALA A 263 -1.98 8.59 -21.92
N GLY A 264 -2.13 8.09 -23.13
CA GLY A 264 -1.72 8.77 -24.35
C GLY A 264 -0.18 8.92 -24.48
N ALA A 265 0.58 8.01 -23.89
CA ALA A 265 2.04 8.05 -23.86
C ALA A 265 2.65 7.14 -24.93
N ALA A 266 3.53 7.68 -25.78
CA ALA A 266 4.32 6.92 -26.74
C ALA A 266 5.56 6.34 -26.03
N ILE A 267 5.58 5.03 -25.79
CA ILE A 267 6.67 4.31 -25.12
C ILE A 267 7.03 3.09 -25.97
N CYS A 268 8.29 2.97 -26.36
CA CYS A 268 8.82 1.79 -27.03
C CYS A 268 9.20 0.74 -25.98
N ILE A 269 8.72 -0.50 -26.12
CA ILE A 269 9.10 -1.59 -25.22
C ILE A 269 10.30 -2.32 -25.82
N ASP A 270 11.40 -2.37 -25.07
CA ASP A 270 12.61 -3.10 -25.45
C ASP A 270 12.75 -4.36 -24.57
N THR A 271 12.58 -5.51 -25.19
CA THR A 271 12.68 -6.82 -24.53
C THR A 271 14.03 -7.50 -24.74
N ARG A 272 14.98 -6.83 -25.39
CA ARG A 272 16.32 -7.37 -25.61
C ARG A 272 17.06 -7.47 -24.27
N PRO A 273 17.87 -8.51 -24.06
CA PRO A 273 18.71 -8.58 -22.88
C PRO A 273 19.67 -7.38 -22.87
N PRO A 274 20.01 -6.88 -21.68
CA PRO A 274 21.08 -5.89 -21.57
C PRO A 274 22.37 -6.47 -22.13
N GLY A 275 23.04 -5.73 -23.01
CA GLY A 275 24.34 -6.10 -23.61
C GLY A 275 25.45 -6.03 -22.58
#